data_3447f57ed35940af80e0277d85d92969
#
_entry.id   3447f57ed35940af80e0277d85d92969
#
_cell.length_a   1.000
_cell.length_b   1.000
_cell.length_c   1.000
_cell.angle_alpha   90.00
_cell.angle_beta   90.00
_cell.angle_gamma   90.00
#
_symmetry.space_group_name_H-M   'P 1'
#
loop_
_entity.id
_entity.type
_entity.pdbx_description
1 polymer ?
#
loop_
_entity_poly.entity_id
_entity_poly.type
_entity_poly.pdbx_seq_one_letter_code
_entity_poly.pdbx_strand_id
1 'polypeptide(L)'
;QTDFLGRGDLLTAERVFDRSSARFDPEETIRFDTYNMINAPFGFMGHRFNPFIGIRLTGYSESIKVDPVSGQNEGNGTARGRVAIPIGINTNTKLSRTYSVYNKFLNINRLRHVIEPELSLNLTPVVTQDPEELNQFDGIDAIDTYQSVKLGLRNRLQTKRNEQTANVVDVGAQLTLFPGDAGLNRRRDDYMGWYLKLNPSDNLSFSTVGNEINLRKGGVDVLNTNISYTPSPRLSFSLGNRYIDGSSQTVSLATSIKPNEKWSVSISQQYAFRTGVVDDDSRSLYSGVNVSRLFHDWIATMSISQIGTRQDD
;
A
#
# COMPACT_ATOMS: atom_id res chain seq x y z
N GLN A 1 -23.24 -13.81 11.44
CA GLN A 1 -22.51 -12.93 12.35
C GLN A 1 -22.28 -11.60 11.62
N THR A 2 -22.82 -10.55 12.15
CA THR A 2 -22.64 -9.19 11.62
C THR A 2 -21.57 -8.48 12.46
N ASP A 3 -20.54 -7.94 11.79
CA ASP A 3 -19.53 -7.15 12.47
C ASP A 3 -19.84 -5.67 12.26
N PHE A 4 -19.89 -4.93 13.34
CA PHE A 4 -20.01 -3.47 13.33
C PHE A 4 -18.68 -2.85 13.71
N LEU A 5 -18.13 -2.04 12.81
CA LEU A 5 -16.89 -1.29 13.03
C LEU A 5 -17.21 0.20 13.02
N GLY A 6 -16.92 0.87 14.12
CA GLY A 6 -17.01 2.31 14.23
C GLY A 6 -15.63 2.91 14.54
N ARG A 7 -15.25 3.93 13.81
CA ARG A 7 -14.05 4.71 14.06
C ARG A 7 -14.37 6.19 14.02
N GLY A 8 -13.95 6.91 15.05
CA GLY A 8 -14.04 8.36 15.14
C GLY A 8 -12.66 8.96 15.37
N ASP A 9 -12.27 9.87 14.52
CA ASP A 9 -11.00 10.57 14.62
C ASP A 9 -11.24 12.09 14.63
N LEU A 10 -10.62 12.80 15.58
CA LEU A 10 -10.52 14.24 15.58
C LEU A 10 -9.11 14.61 15.17
N LEU A 11 -8.97 15.28 14.04
CA LEU A 11 -7.69 15.71 13.52
C LEU A 11 -7.66 17.24 13.41
N THR A 12 -6.56 17.81 13.89
CA THR A 12 -6.18 19.19 13.59
C THR A 12 -5.00 19.12 12.64
N ALA A 13 -5.15 19.68 11.46
CA ALA A 13 -4.11 19.64 10.45
C ALA A 13 -3.73 21.07 10.02
N GLU A 14 -2.43 21.33 10.00
CA GLU A 14 -1.83 22.53 9.47
C GLU A 14 -1.31 22.24 8.06
N ARG A 15 -1.71 23.06 7.09
CA ARG A 15 -1.27 22.92 5.72
C ARG A 15 0.09 23.61 5.54
N VAL A 16 1.15 22.83 5.36
CA VAL A 16 2.48 23.33 5.01
C VAL A 16 2.60 23.42 3.49
N PHE A 17 2.62 24.64 2.96
CA PHE A 17 2.92 24.89 1.55
C PHE A 17 4.40 25.18 1.32
N ASP A 18 4.89 24.77 0.14
CA ASP A 18 6.20 25.13 -0.37
C ASP A 18 6.29 26.65 -0.55
N ARG A 19 7.31 27.24 0.03
CA ARG A 19 7.46 28.70 0.20
C ARG A 19 7.88 29.47 -1.06
N SER A 20 7.81 28.88 -2.24
CA SER A 20 8.47 29.51 -3.40
C SER A 20 7.67 30.55 -4.17
N SER A 21 6.36 30.77 -3.95
CA SER A 21 5.67 31.77 -4.79
C SER A 21 4.34 32.39 -4.33
N ALA A 22 3.86 32.25 -3.11
CA ALA A 22 2.72 33.08 -2.67
C ALA A 22 2.69 33.18 -1.13
N ARG A 23 2.44 34.39 -0.60
CA ARG A 23 2.03 34.61 0.77
C ARG A 23 0.65 33.99 0.98
N PHE A 24 0.60 32.74 1.42
CA PHE A 24 -0.61 32.16 1.99
C PHE A 24 -0.39 32.05 3.50
N ASP A 25 -1.29 32.65 4.26
CA ASP A 25 -1.38 32.38 5.70
C ASP A 25 -1.66 30.89 5.87
N PRO A 26 -1.07 30.22 6.88
CA PRO A 26 -1.36 28.83 7.19
C PRO A 26 -2.84 28.71 7.52
N GLU A 27 -3.59 28.02 6.68
CA GLU A 27 -5.01 27.76 6.90
C GLU A 27 -5.12 26.61 7.90
N GLU A 28 -5.56 26.91 9.12
CA GLU A 28 -5.86 25.92 10.13
C GLU A 28 -7.30 25.44 9.95
N THR A 29 -7.49 24.15 9.69
CA THR A 29 -8.81 23.54 9.60
C THR A 29 -8.95 22.42 10.61
N ILE A 30 -10.03 22.41 11.37
CA ILE A 30 -10.38 21.30 12.24
C ILE A 30 -11.28 20.35 11.46
N ARG A 31 -10.89 19.07 11.36
CA ARG A 31 -11.68 18.02 10.75
C ARG A 31 -12.14 17.01 11.79
N PHE A 32 -13.43 16.72 11.77
CA PHE A 32 -14.02 15.59 12.47
C PHE A 32 -14.44 14.54 11.46
N ASP A 33 -14.06 13.28 11.66
CA ASP A 33 -14.40 12.18 10.77
C ASP A 33 -14.91 10.98 11.57
N THR A 34 -16.00 10.38 11.12
CA THR A 34 -16.50 9.12 11.64
C THR A 34 -16.92 8.19 10.51
N TYR A 35 -16.49 6.94 10.58
CA TYR A 35 -16.82 5.91 9.62
C TYR A 35 -17.45 4.71 10.32
N ASN A 36 -18.67 4.38 9.94
CA ASN A 36 -19.41 3.25 10.48
C ASN A 36 -19.75 2.30 9.33
N MET A 37 -19.50 1.01 9.50
CA MET A 37 -19.71 0.00 8.46
C MET A 37 -20.35 -1.25 9.06
N ILE A 38 -21.34 -1.79 8.37
CA ILE A 38 -21.97 -3.07 8.68
C ILE A 38 -21.53 -4.08 7.63
N ASN A 39 -20.98 -5.19 8.07
CA ASN A 39 -20.62 -6.34 7.26
C ASN A 39 -21.54 -7.52 7.61
N ALA A 40 -21.99 -8.26 6.61
CA ALA A 40 -22.84 -9.42 6.78
C ALA A 40 -22.24 -10.67 6.10
N PRO A 41 -21.12 -11.22 6.63
CA PRO A 41 -20.47 -12.37 6.00
C PRO A 41 -21.31 -13.63 6.11
N PHE A 42 -21.44 -14.36 4.98
CA PHE A 42 -22.08 -15.66 4.93
C PHE A 42 -21.40 -16.60 3.93
N GLY A 43 -21.65 -17.89 4.07
CA GLY A 43 -21.15 -18.91 3.14
C GLY A 43 -22.31 -19.58 2.41
N PHE A 44 -22.14 -19.78 1.09
CA PHE A 44 -23.10 -20.51 0.27
C PHE A 44 -22.36 -21.33 -0.81
N MET A 45 -22.65 -22.60 -0.94
CA MET A 45 -22.05 -23.54 -1.93
C MET A 45 -20.51 -23.49 -1.99
N GLY A 46 -19.84 -23.36 -0.84
CA GLY A 46 -18.37 -23.28 -0.78
C GLY A 46 -17.76 -21.91 -1.11
N HIS A 47 -18.59 -20.95 -1.45
CA HIS A 47 -18.21 -19.55 -1.63
C HIS A 47 -18.45 -18.75 -0.35
N ARG A 48 -17.60 -17.78 -0.08
CA ARG A 48 -17.77 -16.80 0.99
C ARG A 48 -18.21 -15.49 0.38
N PHE A 49 -19.26 -14.91 0.94
CA PHE A 49 -19.80 -13.62 0.55
C PHE A 49 -19.71 -12.69 1.74
N ASN A 50 -19.27 -11.47 1.51
CA ASN A 50 -19.23 -10.44 2.53
C ASN A 50 -19.79 -9.12 1.94
N PRO A 51 -21.12 -8.96 1.86
CA PRO A 51 -21.72 -7.67 1.55
C PRO A 51 -21.49 -6.70 2.70
N PHE A 52 -21.33 -5.44 2.35
CA PHE A 52 -21.19 -4.36 3.32
C PHE A 52 -21.91 -3.09 2.86
N ILE A 53 -22.29 -2.29 3.84
CA ILE A 53 -22.74 -0.92 3.67
C ILE A 53 -22.14 -0.06 4.76
N GLY A 54 -21.68 1.12 4.40
CA GLY A 54 -21.11 2.07 5.34
C GLY A 54 -21.72 3.45 5.22
N ILE A 55 -21.51 4.26 6.24
CA ILE A 55 -21.72 5.69 6.23
C ILE A 55 -20.52 6.38 6.83
N ARG A 56 -20.00 7.35 6.12
CA ARG A 56 -18.92 8.21 6.59
C ARG A 56 -19.42 9.64 6.67
N LEU A 57 -19.23 10.25 7.84
CA LEU A 57 -19.60 11.63 8.09
C LEU A 57 -18.30 12.38 8.42
N THR A 58 -18.00 13.40 7.63
CA THR A 58 -16.85 14.24 7.80
C THR A 58 -17.29 15.69 7.94
N GLY A 59 -16.88 16.38 8.99
CA GLY A 59 -17.11 17.80 9.21
C GLY A 59 -15.79 18.57 9.14
N TYR A 60 -15.82 19.72 8.51
CA TYR A 60 -14.68 20.65 8.37
C TYR A 60 -15.10 21.99 8.96
N SER A 61 -14.21 22.60 9.76
CA SER A 61 -14.46 23.96 10.27
C SER A 61 -14.40 24.99 9.15
N GLU A 62 -13.63 24.72 8.12
CA GLU A 62 -13.47 25.57 6.95
C GLU A 62 -13.31 24.71 5.69
N SER A 63 -13.76 25.24 4.56
CA SER A 63 -13.66 24.64 3.21
C SER A 63 -12.86 25.57 2.30
N ILE A 64 -12.52 25.11 1.10
CA ILE A 64 -11.94 25.95 0.06
C ILE A 64 -13.07 26.68 -0.65
N LYS A 65 -12.93 28.00 -0.81
CA LYS A 65 -13.81 28.79 -1.67
C LYS A 65 -13.22 28.84 -3.07
N VAL A 66 -13.88 28.18 -4.01
CA VAL A 66 -13.46 28.16 -5.41
C VAL A 66 -14.30 29.15 -6.21
N ASP A 67 -13.61 30.03 -6.98
CA ASP A 67 -14.29 30.90 -7.93
C ASP A 67 -14.94 30.08 -9.05
N PRO A 68 -16.26 30.12 -9.23
CA PRO A 68 -16.96 29.34 -10.24
C PRO A 68 -16.62 29.70 -11.69
N VAL A 69 -15.95 30.83 -11.93
CA VAL A 69 -15.59 31.31 -13.27
C VAL A 69 -14.13 30.95 -13.62
N SER A 70 -13.22 31.19 -12.71
CA SER A 70 -11.78 30.94 -12.92
C SER A 70 -11.30 29.57 -12.42
N GLY A 71 -12.08 28.92 -11.55
CA GLY A 71 -11.67 27.67 -10.87
C GLY A 71 -10.53 27.85 -9.87
N GLN A 72 -10.17 29.11 -9.55
CA GLN A 72 -9.08 29.40 -8.62
C GLN A 72 -9.57 29.45 -7.17
N ASN A 73 -8.67 29.12 -6.25
CA ASN A 73 -8.93 29.20 -4.82
C ASN A 73 -8.93 30.68 -4.39
N GLU A 74 -10.06 31.16 -3.87
CA GLU A 74 -10.24 32.53 -3.37
C GLU A 74 -10.03 32.66 -1.85
N GLY A 75 -9.54 31.63 -1.17
CA GLY A 75 -9.32 31.65 0.27
C GLY A 75 -10.29 30.76 1.05
N ASN A 76 -10.45 31.04 2.36
CA ASN A 76 -11.23 30.21 3.27
C ASN A 76 -12.73 30.33 2.99
N GLY A 77 -13.38 29.17 2.87
CA GLY A 77 -14.83 29.05 2.77
C GLY A 77 -15.48 28.90 4.15
N THR A 78 -16.73 28.51 4.13
CA THR A 78 -17.52 28.24 5.35
C THR A 78 -17.34 26.79 5.83
N ALA A 79 -17.74 26.52 7.07
CA ALA A 79 -17.84 25.14 7.58
C ALA A 79 -18.67 24.25 6.65
N ARG A 80 -18.20 23.03 6.41
CA ARG A 80 -18.82 22.06 5.52
C ARG A 80 -18.97 20.70 6.18
N GLY A 81 -20.02 20.00 5.82
CA GLY A 81 -20.22 18.60 6.19
C GLY A 81 -20.31 17.73 4.93
N ARG A 82 -19.62 16.60 4.93
CA ARG A 82 -19.67 15.61 3.86
C ARG A 82 -20.24 14.29 4.37
N VAL A 83 -21.11 13.70 3.57
CA VAL A 83 -21.62 12.33 3.75
C VAL A 83 -21.14 11.49 2.57
N ALA A 84 -20.54 10.33 2.86
CA ALA A 84 -20.21 9.32 1.85
C ALA A 84 -20.86 7.98 2.25
N ILE A 85 -21.43 7.28 1.28
CA ILE A 85 -22.12 5.99 1.51
C ILE A 85 -21.46 4.91 0.65
N PRO A 86 -20.42 4.22 1.14
CA PRO A 86 -19.86 3.07 0.45
C PRO A 86 -20.74 1.83 0.64
N ILE A 87 -20.94 1.10 -0.44
CA ILE A 87 -21.66 -0.18 -0.50
C ILE A 87 -20.89 -1.14 -1.37
N GLY A 88 -20.92 -2.42 -1.05
CA GLY A 88 -20.24 -3.40 -1.89
C GLY A 88 -20.44 -4.84 -1.43
N ILE A 89 -19.81 -5.73 -2.17
CA ILE A 89 -19.75 -7.14 -1.88
C ILE A 89 -18.38 -7.69 -2.25
N ASN A 90 -17.78 -8.43 -1.32
CA ASN A 90 -16.57 -9.18 -1.58
C ASN A 90 -16.92 -10.68 -1.55
N THR A 91 -16.51 -11.41 -2.56
CA THR A 91 -16.71 -12.86 -2.62
C THR A 91 -15.41 -13.56 -2.98
N ASN A 92 -15.17 -14.69 -2.34
CA ASN A 92 -14.05 -15.55 -2.65
C ASN A 92 -14.42 -17.03 -2.46
N THR A 93 -13.67 -17.88 -3.13
CA THR A 93 -13.71 -19.32 -2.87
C THR A 93 -12.31 -19.87 -2.76
N LYS A 94 -12.18 -21.03 -2.14
CA LYS A 94 -10.88 -21.68 -1.95
C LYS A 94 -10.94 -23.10 -2.44
N LEU A 95 -10.20 -23.34 -3.52
CA LEU A 95 -10.01 -24.66 -4.08
C LEU A 95 -8.62 -25.17 -3.68
N SER A 96 -8.50 -26.42 -3.28
CA SER A 96 -7.18 -26.97 -2.96
C SER A 96 -7.06 -28.44 -3.27
N ARG A 97 -5.84 -28.84 -3.71
CA ARG A 97 -5.46 -30.22 -3.96
C ARG A 97 -4.07 -30.49 -3.39
N THR A 98 -3.88 -31.64 -2.80
CA THR A 98 -2.57 -32.07 -2.27
C THR A 98 -1.99 -33.16 -3.15
N TYR A 99 -0.70 -33.01 -3.46
CA TYR A 99 0.09 -33.95 -4.27
C TYR A 99 1.19 -34.55 -3.40
N SER A 100 1.46 -35.85 -3.59
CA SER A 100 2.53 -36.55 -2.87
C SER A 100 3.87 -36.33 -3.59
N VAL A 101 4.36 -35.10 -3.56
CA VAL A 101 5.65 -34.69 -4.15
C VAL A 101 6.65 -34.49 -3.02
N TYR A 102 7.85 -35.04 -3.21
CA TYR A 102 8.97 -34.91 -2.26
C TYR A 102 10.20 -34.44 -3.01
N ASN A 103 10.83 -33.38 -2.52
CA ASN A 103 12.09 -32.88 -3.07
C ASN A 103 12.97 -32.38 -1.92
N LYS A 104 14.12 -33.07 -1.70
CA LYS A 104 15.05 -32.75 -0.62
C LYS A 104 15.77 -31.42 -0.86
N PHE A 105 16.09 -31.09 -2.10
CA PHE A 105 16.82 -29.86 -2.42
C PHE A 105 16.01 -28.60 -2.12
N LEU A 106 14.70 -28.62 -2.40
CA LEU A 106 13.78 -27.53 -2.15
C LEU A 106 13.06 -27.65 -0.79
N ASN A 107 13.43 -28.68 0.03
CA ASN A 107 12.73 -28.98 1.28
C ASN A 107 11.21 -29.08 1.11
N ILE A 108 10.78 -29.83 0.08
CA ILE A 108 9.36 -30.06 -0.22
C ILE A 108 8.97 -31.41 0.38
N ASN A 109 7.98 -31.39 1.28
CA ASN A 109 7.32 -32.57 1.84
C ASN A 109 5.83 -32.43 1.62
N ARG A 110 5.30 -33.13 0.61
CA ARG A 110 3.96 -32.95 0.04
C ARG A 110 3.74 -31.51 -0.48
N LEU A 111 3.03 -31.40 -1.58
CA LEU A 111 2.74 -30.11 -2.21
C LEU A 111 1.24 -29.88 -2.22
N ARG A 112 0.75 -28.86 -1.52
CA ARG A 112 -0.63 -28.43 -1.56
C ARG A 112 -0.75 -27.23 -2.50
N HIS A 113 -1.52 -27.40 -3.56
CA HIS A 113 -1.89 -26.29 -4.44
C HIS A 113 -3.21 -25.70 -3.96
N VAL A 114 -3.26 -24.39 -3.79
CA VAL A 114 -4.43 -23.63 -3.37
C VAL A 114 -4.68 -22.54 -4.38
N ILE A 115 -5.90 -22.49 -4.91
CA ILE A 115 -6.37 -21.47 -5.85
C ILE A 115 -7.51 -20.71 -5.18
N GLU A 116 -7.42 -19.40 -5.14
CA GLU A 116 -8.40 -18.51 -4.53
C GLU A 116 -8.82 -17.43 -5.55
N PRO A 117 -9.90 -17.67 -6.34
CA PRO A 117 -10.52 -16.61 -7.11
C PRO A 117 -11.30 -15.67 -6.19
N GLU A 118 -11.27 -14.38 -6.50
CA GLU A 118 -11.90 -13.31 -5.75
C GLU A 118 -12.63 -12.37 -6.70
N LEU A 119 -13.78 -11.89 -6.25
CA LEU A 119 -14.54 -10.82 -6.92
C LEU A 119 -14.95 -9.81 -5.87
N SER A 120 -14.69 -8.53 -6.14
CA SER A 120 -15.15 -7.42 -5.31
C SER A 120 -15.86 -6.39 -6.17
N LEU A 121 -17.06 -6.01 -5.75
CA LEU A 121 -17.81 -4.92 -6.32
C LEU A 121 -17.92 -3.85 -5.25
N ASN A 122 -17.41 -2.65 -5.54
CA ASN A 122 -17.43 -1.54 -4.59
C ASN A 122 -18.00 -0.31 -5.29
N LEU A 123 -18.94 0.35 -4.62
CA LEU A 123 -19.57 1.55 -5.08
C LEU A 123 -19.60 2.57 -3.94
N THR A 124 -19.39 3.83 -4.27
CA THR A 124 -19.69 4.97 -3.39
C THR A 124 -20.61 5.90 -4.17
N PRO A 125 -21.91 5.56 -4.24
CA PRO A 125 -22.86 6.28 -5.11
C PRO A 125 -23.24 7.67 -4.59
N VAL A 126 -22.97 7.94 -3.32
CA VAL A 126 -23.32 9.20 -2.67
C VAL A 126 -22.08 9.78 -2.01
N VAL A 127 -21.67 10.94 -2.48
CA VAL A 127 -20.72 11.84 -1.85
C VAL A 127 -21.29 13.25 -1.99
N THR A 128 -21.56 13.92 -0.88
CA THR A 128 -22.32 15.19 -0.88
C THR A 128 -21.47 16.43 -1.12
N GLN A 129 -20.15 16.32 -1.08
CA GLN A 129 -19.21 17.42 -1.32
C GLN A 129 -18.05 16.92 -2.18
N ASP A 130 -17.72 17.69 -3.22
CA ASP A 130 -16.59 17.39 -4.08
C ASP A 130 -15.26 17.53 -3.32
N PRO A 131 -14.29 16.62 -3.56
CA PRO A 131 -12.96 16.72 -2.95
C PRO A 131 -12.26 18.05 -3.22
N GLU A 132 -12.55 18.69 -4.38
CA GLU A 132 -11.91 19.95 -4.77
C GLU A 132 -12.37 21.14 -3.92
N GLU A 133 -13.52 21.04 -3.26
CA GLU A 133 -14.04 22.05 -2.35
C GLU A 133 -13.52 21.91 -0.91
N LEU A 134 -12.71 20.89 -0.64
CA LEU A 134 -12.23 20.55 0.68
C LEU A 134 -10.72 20.70 0.79
N ASN A 135 -10.26 21.10 1.98
CA ASN A 135 -8.84 21.09 2.30
C ASN A 135 -8.30 19.64 2.26
N GLN A 136 -7.27 19.40 1.45
CA GLN A 136 -6.72 18.07 1.20
C GLN A 136 -5.56 17.80 2.16
N PHE A 137 -5.78 16.98 3.19
CA PHE A 137 -4.76 16.56 4.15
C PHE A 137 -4.35 15.11 3.96
N ASP A 138 -5.33 14.24 3.61
CA ASP A 138 -5.10 12.81 3.41
C ASP A 138 -6.12 12.18 2.44
N GLY A 139 -6.07 10.84 2.31
CA GLY A 139 -6.98 10.11 1.44
C GLY A 139 -8.46 10.17 1.84
N ILE A 140 -8.79 10.67 3.04
CA ILE A 140 -10.19 10.86 3.45
C ILE A 140 -10.80 12.01 2.64
N ASP A 141 -10.09 13.11 2.52
CA ASP A 141 -10.56 14.30 1.84
C ASP A 141 -10.74 14.07 0.33
N ALA A 142 -9.97 13.14 -0.23
CA ALA A 142 -10.02 12.73 -1.62
C ALA A 142 -11.15 11.74 -1.96
N ILE A 143 -12.03 11.41 -1.01
CA ILE A 143 -13.17 10.50 -1.26
C ILE A 143 -14.16 11.15 -2.20
N ASP A 144 -14.44 10.45 -3.29
CA ASP A 144 -15.31 10.84 -4.36
C ASP A 144 -16.27 9.69 -4.73
N THR A 145 -17.29 9.99 -5.52
CA THR A 145 -18.14 8.95 -6.10
C THR A 145 -17.29 8.03 -6.98
N TYR A 146 -17.44 6.73 -6.83
CA TYR A 146 -16.75 5.77 -7.69
C TYR A 146 -17.47 4.44 -7.76
N GLN A 147 -17.15 3.71 -8.82
CA GLN A 147 -17.55 2.31 -8.99
C GLN A 147 -16.29 1.53 -9.34
N SER A 148 -16.08 0.39 -8.70
CA SER A 148 -14.99 -0.49 -9.06
C SER A 148 -15.40 -1.95 -9.06
N VAL A 149 -14.89 -2.68 -10.05
CA VAL A 149 -14.96 -4.14 -10.16
C VAL A 149 -13.54 -4.67 -10.03
N LYS A 150 -13.29 -5.54 -9.06
CA LYS A 150 -11.99 -6.19 -8.89
C LYS A 150 -12.13 -7.67 -9.09
N LEU A 151 -11.35 -8.22 -10.01
CA LEU A 151 -11.22 -9.64 -10.28
C LEU A 151 -9.84 -10.09 -9.85
N GLY A 152 -9.78 -10.94 -8.84
CA GLY A 152 -8.54 -11.44 -8.27
C GLY A 152 -8.37 -12.94 -8.47
N LEU A 153 -7.14 -13.37 -8.66
CA LEU A 153 -6.75 -14.78 -8.66
C LEU A 153 -5.45 -14.94 -7.89
N ARG A 154 -5.52 -15.71 -6.81
CA ARG A 154 -4.35 -16.07 -6.02
C ARG A 154 -4.06 -17.55 -6.14
N ASN A 155 -2.80 -17.90 -6.40
CA ASN A 155 -2.30 -19.27 -6.43
C ASN A 155 -1.19 -19.43 -5.41
N ARG A 156 -1.29 -20.48 -4.59
CA ARG A 156 -0.27 -20.84 -3.60
C ARG A 156 0.16 -22.29 -3.75
N LEU A 157 1.46 -22.50 -3.74
CA LEU A 157 2.04 -23.84 -3.56
C LEU A 157 2.63 -23.89 -2.16
N GLN A 158 2.05 -24.76 -1.34
CA GLN A 158 2.37 -24.92 0.07
C GLN A 158 3.03 -26.26 0.32
N THR A 159 4.00 -26.29 1.21
CA THR A 159 4.62 -27.53 1.69
C THR A 159 4.68 -27.52 3.22
N LYS A 160 5.06 -28.65 3.82
CA LYS A 160 5.39 -28.73 5.23
C LYS A 160 6.90 -28.65 5.42
N ARG A 161 7.36 -27.65 6.17
CA ARG A 161 8.74 -27.49 6.65
C ARG A 161 8.71 -27.40 8.16
N ASN A 162 9.51 -28.22 8.85
CA ASN A 162 9.53 -28.23 10.31
C ASN A 162 8.12 -28.29 10.94
N GLU A 163 7.27 -29.16 10.40
CA GLU A 163 5.86 -29.35 10.79
C GLU A 163 4.93 -28.15 10.54
N GLN A 164 5.46 -27.02 10.10
CA GLN A 164 4.68 -25.84 9.77
C GLN A 164 4.36 -25.77 8.27
N THR A 165 3.25 -25.12 7.93
CA THR A 165 2.91 -24.86 6.52
C THR A 165 3.71 -23.68 6.01
N ALA A 166 4.55 -23.92 4.99
CA ALA A 166 5.33 -22.90 4.30
C ALA A 166 4.82 -22.69 2.86
N ASN A 167 4.71 -21.44 2.42
CA ASN A 167 4.43 -21.13 1.02
C ASN A 167 5.75 -21.16 0.24
N VAL A 168 5.87 -22.10 -0.71
CA VAL A 168 6.99 -22.14 -1.65
C VAL A 168 6.81 -21.11 -2.74
N VAL A 169 5.58 -21.01 -3.26
CA VAL A 169 5.15 -20.02 -4.24
C VAL A 169 3.84 -19.40 -3.75
N ASP A 170 3.73 -18.10 -3.85
CA ASP A 170 2.50 -17.34 -3.64
C ASP A 170 2.45 -16.25 -4.72
N VAL A 171 1.57 -16.41 -5.69
CA VAL A 171 1.39 -15.50 -6.82
C VAL A 171 -0.06 -15.07 -6.88
N GLY A 172 -0.28 -13.78 -7.07
CA GLY A 172 -1.59 -13.20 -7.26
C GLY A 172 -1.60 -12.10 -8.31
N ALA A 173 -2.71 -12.00 -9.00
CA ALA A 173 -3.02 -10.91 -9.89
C ALA A 173 -4.45 -10.42 -9.60
N GLN A 174 -4.66 -9.12 -9.70
CA GLN A 174 -5.94 -8.47 -9.49
C GLN A 174 -6.16 -7.42 -10.58
N LEU A 175 -7.18 -7.62 -11.38
CA LEU A 175 -7.67 -6.66 -12.35
C LEU A 175 -8.64 -5.72 -11.63
N THR A 176 -8.40 -4.42 -11.71
CA THR A 176 -9.31 -3.38 -11.19
C THR A 176 -9.83 -2.55 -12.35
N LEU A 177 -11.13 -2.56 -12.52
CA LEU A 177 -11.86 -1.82 -13.53
C LEU A 177 -12.72 -0.76 -12.86
N PHE A 178 -12.84 0.39 -13.51
CA PHE A 178 -13.71 1.48 -13.08
C PHE A 178 -14.81 1.72 -14.14
N PRO A 179 -15.87 0.85 -14.17
CA PRO A 179 -16.96 0.97 -15.13
C PRO A 179 -17.79 2.21 -14.81
N GLY A 180 -17.86 3.10 -15.77
CA GLY A 180 -18.66 4.31 -15.67
C GLY A 180 -17.84 5.49 -15.19
N ASP A 181 -17.60 6.39 -16.10
CA ASP A 181 -17.17 7.75 -15.82
C ASP A 181 -18.39 8.44 -15.23
N ALA A 182 -18.50 8.46 -13.93
CA ALA A 182 -19.59 9.17 -13.24
C ALA A 182 -19.36 10.69 -13.31
N GLY A 183 -19.20 11.22 -14.52
CA GLY A 183 -19.28 12.65 -14.79
C GLY A 183 -18.26 13.57 -14.11
N LEU A 184 -17.24 13.01 -13.47
CA LEU A 184 -16.25 13.76 -12.73
C LEU A 184 -14.97 13.92 -13.56
N ASN A 185 -14.33 15.07 -13.44
CA ASN A 185 -13.11 15.45 -14.16
C ASN A 185 -11.89 14.54 -13.91
N ARG A 186 -12.01 13.53 -13.04
CA ARG A 186 -10.97 12.57 -12.67
C ARG A 186 -11.32 11.17 -13.13
N ARG A 187 -10.99 10.87 -14.38
CA ARG A 187 -11.06 9.50 -14.88
C ARG A 187 -9.98 8.63 -14.22
N ARG A 188 -10.40 7.57 -13.52
CA ARG A 188 -9.50 6.54 -13.01
C ARG A 188 -9.13 5.59 -14.14
N ASP A 189 -7.85 5.28 -14.27
CA ASP A 189 -7.39 4.30 -15.22
C ASP A 189 -7.57 2.88 -14.67
N ASP A 190 -8.03 1.98 -15.54
CA ASP A 190 -8.05 0.56 -15.24
C ASP A 190 -6.62 0.04 -15.10
N TYR A 191 -6.37 -0.79 -14.09
CA TYR A 191 -5.04 -1.32 -13.85
C TYR A 191 -5.06 -2.79 -13.41
N MET A 192 -3.94 -3.47 -13.59
CA MET A 192 -3.70 -4.79 -13.07
C MET A 192 -2.60 -4.73 -12.01
N GLY A 193 -2.96 -5.01 -10.77
CA GLY A 193 -2.01 -5.25 -9.69
C GLY A 193 -1.56 -6.70 -9.69
N TRP A 194 -0.28 -6.97 -9.38
CA TRP A 194 0.22 -8.33 -9.27
C TRP A 194 1.36 -8.44 -8.25
N TYR A 195 1.56 -9.65 -7.77
CA TYR A 195 2.69 -9.98 -6.91
C TYR A 195 3.15 -11.43 -7.11
N LEU A 196 4.41 -11.67 -6.79
CA LEU A 196 5.00 -13.00 -6.74
C LEU A 196 5.91 -13.08 -5.51
N LYS A 197 5.74 -14.13 -4.70
CA LYS A 197 6.64 -14.49 -3.61
C LYS A 197 7.13 -15.91 -3.81
N LEU A 198 8.43 -16.09 -3.85
CA LEU A 198 9.10 -17.37 -3.97
C LEU A 198 9.95 -17.60 -2.73
N ASN A 199 9.76 -18.71 -2.04
CA ASN A 199 10.57 -19.15 -0.91
C ASN A 199 11.11 -20.56 -1.18
N PRO A 200 12.16 -20.66 -2.05
CA PRO A 200 12.73 -21.95 -2.43
C PRO A 200 13.30 -22.70 -1.24
N SER A 201 13.82 -21.99 -0.25
CA SER A 201 14.31 -22.51 1.02
C SER A 201 13.91 -21.61 2.17
N ASP A 202 14.24 -22.01 3.39
CA ASP A 202 14.02 -21.19 4.58
C ASP A 202 14.98 -19.98 4.66
N ASN A 203 16.06 -20.04 3.86
CA ASN A 203 17.12 -19.03 3.87
C ASN A 203 17.07 -18.06 2.69
N LEU A 204 16.29 -18.37 1.66
CA LEU A 204 16.22 -17.55 0.44
C LEU A 204 14.78 -17.21 0.10
N SER A 205 14.51 -15.94 -0.08
CA SER A 205 13.23 -15.45 -0.56
C SER A 205 13.43 -14.43 -1.68
N PHE A 206 12.56 -14.51 -2.67
CA PHE A 206 12.36 -13.52 -3.70
C PHE A 206 10.93 -13.03 -3.63
N SER A 207 10.73 -11.74 -3.70
CA SER A 207 9.38 -11.18 -3.73
C SER A 207 9.31 -9.97 -4.65
N THR A 208 8.18 -9.85 -5.34
CA THR A 208 7.78 -8.66 -6.05
C THR A 208 6.33 -8.39 -5.67
N VAL A 209 6.07 -7.23 -5.03
CA VAL A 209 4.78 -6.93 -4.38
C VAL A 209 4.41 -5.48 -4.62
N GLY A 210 3.12 -5.23 -4.85
CA GLY A 210 2.63 -3.88 -5.12
C GLY A 210 3.04 -3.38 -6.50
N ASN A 211 3.02 -4.28 -7.48
CA ASN A 211 3.30 -3.94 -8.87
C ASN A 211 2.00 -3.59 -9.57
N GLU A 212 2.08 -2.63 -10.47
CA GLU A 212 0.93 -2.13 -11.22
C GLU A 212 1.26 -1.98 -12.70
N ILE A 213 0.34 -2.42 -13.53
CA ILE A 213 0.34 -2.24 -14.97
C ILE A 213 -0.88 -1.40 -15.32
N ASN A 214 -0.67 -0.25 -15.93
CA ASN A 214 -1.73 0.57 -16.45
C ASN A 214 -2.26 -0.04 -17.75
N LEU A 215 -3.50 -0.45 -17.78
CA LEU A 215 -4.09 -1.12 -18.94
C LEU A 215 -4.42 -0.16 -20.07
N ARG A 216 -4.60 1.12 -19.77
CA ARG A 216 -4.91 2.13 -20.77
C ARG A 216 -3.67 2.64 -21.50
N LYS A 217 -2.59 2.89 -20.74
CA LYS A 217 -1.31 3.35 -21.30
C LYS A 217 -0.46 2.20 -21.83
N GLY A 218 -0.72 0.97 -21.35
CA GLY A 218 0.01 -0.21 -21.75
C GLY A 218 1.44 -0.25 -21.21
N GLY A 219 1.64 0.16 -19.97
CA GLY A 219 2.96 0.20 -19.33
C GLY A 219 2.97 -0.30 -17.90
N VAL A 220 4.15 -0.54 -17.36
CA VAL A 220 4.37 -0.85 -15.94
C VAL A 220 4.51 0.46 -15.19
N ASP A 221 3.51 0.83 -14.38
CA ASP A 221 3.55 2.05 -13.58
C ASP A 221 4.42 1.87 -12.33
N VAL A 222 4.32 0.70 -11.68
CA VAL A 222 5.09 0.40 -10.47
C VAL A 222 5.64 -1.01 -10.52
N LEU A 223 6.93 -1.16 -10.20
CA LEU A 223 7.59 -2.46 -10.02
C LEU A 223 8.46 -2.44 -8.76
N ASN A 224 8.10 -3.29 -7.80
CA ASN A 224 8.89 -3.48 -6.58
C ASN A 224 9.43 -4.91 -6.55
N THR A 225 10.73 -5.06 -6.31
CA THR A 225 11.40 -6.36 -6.23
C THR A 225 12.28 -6.41 -5.01
N ASN A 226 12.29 -7.52 -4.30
CA ASN A 226 13.19 -7.74 -3.18
C ASN A 226 13.72 -9.19 -3.18
N ILE A 227 15.01 -9.33 -2.93
CA ILE A 227 15.69 -10.60 -2.70
C ILE A 227 16.25 -10.55 -1.28
N SER A 228 15.96 -11.57 -0.48
CA SER A 228 16.52 -11.70 0.87
C SER A 228 17.19 -13.05 1.02
N TYR A 229 18.39 -13.02 1.58
CA TYR A 229 19.18 -14.20 1.86
C TYR A 229 19.66 -14.19 3.30
N THR A 230 19.30 -15.24 4.06
CA THR A 230 19.60 -15.40 5.48
C THR A 230 20.40 -16.69 5.69
N PRO A 231 21.72 -16.70 5.43
CA PRO A 231 22.56 -17.90 5.53
C PRO A 231 22.59 -18.49 6.94
N SER A 232 22.36 -17.68 7.94
CA SER A 232 22.26 -18.11 9.33
C SER A 232 21.31 -17.21 10.12
N PRO A 233 20.82 -17.61 11.32
CA PRO A 233 20.00 -16.76 12.18
C PRO A 233 20.68 -15.45 12.62
N ARG A 234 22.00 -15.36 12.40
CA ARG A 234 22.82 -14.22 12.79
C ARG A 234 23.17 -13.27 11.63
N LEU A 235 22.90 -13.66 10.39
CA LEU A 235 23.31 -12.88 9.22
C LEU A 235 22.18 -12.88 8.17
N SER A 236 21.80 -11.69 7.72
CA SER A 236 20.85 -11.53 6.62
C SER A 236 21.27 -10.41 5.67
N PHE A 237 20.97 -10.60 4.40
CA PHE A 237 21.18 -9.67 3.31
C PHE A 237 19.86 -9.42 2.61
N SER A 238 19.63 -8.20 2.16
CA SER A 238 18.47 -7.83 1.37
C SER A 238 18.88 -6.86 0.27
N LEU A 239 18.38 -7.13 -0.94
CA LEU A 239 18.52 -6.27 -2.11
C LEU A 239 17.12 -5.96 -2.63
N GLY A 240 16.75 -4.69 -2.64
CA GLY A 240 15.48 -4.18 -3.13
C GLY A 240 15.65 -3.29 -4.34
N ASN A 241 14.67 -3.30 -5.22
CA ASN A 241 14.52 -2.34 -6.31
C ASN A 241 13.07 -1.87 -6.34
N ARG A 242 12.86 -0.56 -6.48
CA ARG A 242 11.57 0.06 -6.70
C ARG A 242 11.66 0.97 -7.92
N TYR A 243 10.80 0.70 -8.89
CA TYR A 243 10.62 1.49 -10.09
C TYR A 243 9.23 2.12 -10.07
N ILE A 244 9.14 3.40 -10.41
CA ILE A 244 7.89 4.14 -10.62
C ILE A 244 8.05 4.88 -11.94
N ASP A 245 7.15 4.59 -12.88
CA ASP A 245 7.18 5.19 -14.22
C ASP A 245 7.14 6.72 -14.18
N GLY A 246 7.97 7.36 -15.01
CA GLY A 246 8.07 8.82 -15.10
C GLY A 246 8.57 9.53 -13.83
N SER A 247 8.95 8.82 -12.78
CA SER A 247 9.36 9.40 -11.50
C SER A 247 10.76 8.97 -11.08
N SER A 248 10.92 7.72 -10.62
CA SER A 248 12.18 7.30 -10.00
C SER A 248 12.40 5.81 -10.04
N GLN A 249 13.66 5.41 -10.03
CA GLN A 249 14.09 4.06 -9.69
C GLN A 249 14.96 4.13 -8.45
N THR A 250 14.69 3.28 -7.46
CA THR A 250 15.45 3.22 -6.22
C THR A 250 15.97 1.82 -6.00
N VAL A 251 17.26 1.70 -5.70
CA VAL A 251 17.89 0.44 -5.29
C VAL A 251 18.27 0.55 -3.82
N SER A 252 17.92 -0.47 -3.05
CA SER A 252 18.23 -0.55 -1.61
C SER A 252 19.01 -1.80 -1.28
N LEU A 253 20.03 -1.64 -0.45
CA LEU A 253 20.83 -2.71 0.13
C LEU A 253 20.68 -2.67 1.64
N ALA A 254 20.47 -3.83 2.27
CA ALA A 254 20.48 -3.92 3.71
C ALA A 254 21.21 -5.20 4.15
N THR A 255 21.98 -5.07 5.23
CA THR A 255 22.67 -6.18 5.89
C THR A 255 22.39 -6.12 7.38
N SER A 256 21.99 -7.23 7.98
CA SER A 256 21.81 -7.33 9.42
C SER A 256 22.70 -8.43 9.99
N ILE A 257 23.41 -8.09 11.05
CA ILE A 257 24.36 -8.98 11.73
C ILE A 257 23.99 -9.02 13.21
N LYS A 258 23.85 -10.23 13.77
CA LYS A 258 23.66 -10.47 15.21
C LYS A 258 24.91 -11.17 15.76
N PRO A 259 25.92 -10.42 16.25
CA PRO A 259 27.15 -11.01 16.80
C PRO A 259 26.85 -12.00 17.94
N ASN A 260 25.84 -11.71 18.72
CA ASN A 260 25.25 -12.57 19.75
C ASN A 260 23.78 -12.27 19.99
N GLU A 261 23.14 -12.92 20.96
CA GLU A 261 21.71 -12.76 21.26
C GLU A 261 21.34 -11.35 21.76
N LYS A 262 22.32 -10.62 22.29
CA LYS A 262 22.10 -9.29 22.90
C LYS A 262 22.35 -8.13 21.93
N TRP A 263 23.13 -8.34 20.88
CA TRP A 263 23.52 -7.30 19.95
C TRP A 263 23.01 -7.55 18.55
N SER A 264 22.50 -6.50 17.91
CA SER A 264 22.20 -6.49 16.48
C SER A 264 22.75 -5.22 15.84
N VAL A 265 23.33 -5.38 14.67
CA VAL A 265 23.83 -4.30 13.82
C VAL A 265 23.15 -4.41 12.49
N SER A 266 22.54 -3.33 12.00
CA SER A 266 22.00 -3.24 10.65
C SER A 266 22.60 -2.07 9.90
N ILE A 267 22.98 -2.35 8.66
CA ILE A 267 23.53 -1.38 7.72
C ILE A 267 22.57 -1.32 6.55
N SER A 268 22.17 -0.13 6.13
CA SER A 268 21.28 0.07 5.00
C SER A 268 21.78 1.21 4.12
N GLN A 269 21.64 1.02 2.82
CA GLN A 269 21.97 2.01 1.80
C GLN A 269 20.84 2.06 0.77
N GLN A 270 20.55 3.24 0.30
CA GLN A 270 19.53 3.48 -0.72
C GLN A 270 20.03 4.49 -1.74
N TYR A 271 19.93 4.13 -3.00
CA TYR A 271 20.29 4.96 -4.14
C TYR A 271 19.07 5.22 -4.99
N ALA A 272 18.87 6.45 -5.42
CA ALA A 272 17.86 6.81 -6.41
C ALA A 272 18.51 7.14 -7.74
N PHE A 273 17.84 6.68 -8.78
CA PHE A 273 18.10 7.01 -10.17
C PHE A 273 16.86 7.72 -10.70
N ARG A 274 17.04 8.84 -11.39
CA ARG A 274 15.91 9.55 -12.01
C ARG A 274 15.69 8.99 -13.41
N THR A 275 14.49 8.47 -13.68
CA THR A 275 14.11 8.00 -15.01
C THR A 275 13.46 9.14 -15.78
N GLY A 276 13.97 9.50 -16.97
CA GLY A 276 13.32 10.43 -17.89
C GLY A 276 13.85 11.87 -17.93
N VAL A 277 14.97 12.17 -17.26
CA VAL A 277 15.68 13.45 -17.41
C VAL A 277 17.12 13.19 -17.82
N VAL A 278 17.63 13.97 -18.77
CA VAL A 278 18.94 13.80 -19.44
C VAL A 278 20.16 14.01 -18.50
N ASP A 279 19.94 14.47 -17.27
CA ASP A 279 21.00 14.61 -16.27
C ASP A 279 21.11 13.35 -15.41
N ASP A 280 22.27 12.71 -15.53
CA ASP A 280 22.70 11.49 -14.81
C ASP A 280 22.99 11.81 -13.33
N ASP A 281 21.96 12.15 -12.59
CA ASP A 281 22.03 12.47 -11.17
C ASP A 281 21.64 11.23 -10.34
N SER A 282 22.49 10.20 -10.36
CA SER A 282 22.39 9.12 -9.38
C SER A 282 22.80 9.63 -8.00
N ARG A 283 21.88 9.56 -7.03
CA ARG A 283 22.14 10.08 -5.66
C ARG A 283 21.95 9.02 -4.62
N SER A 284 22.87 9.02 -3.65
CA SER A 284 22.65 8.33 -2.39
C SER A 284 21.54 9.06 -1.63
N LEU A 285 20.36 8.42 -1.50
CA LEU A 285 19.23 8.99 -0.74
C LEU A 285 19.42 8.81 0.76
N TYR A 286 20.03 7.68 1.14
CA TYR A 286 20.11 7.29 2.53
C TYR A 286 21.26 6.31 2.73
N SER A 287 22.03 6.53 3.78
CA SER A 287 22.97 5.56 4.35
C SER A 287 22.78 5.55 5.86
N GLY A 288 22.59 4.38 6.43
CA GLY A 288 22.31 4.26 7.86
C GLY A 288 22.95 3.05 8.50
N VAL A 289 23.37 3.23 9.75
CA VAL A 289 23.84 2.18 10.63
C VAL A 289 23.03 2.24 11.90
N ASN A 290 22.44 1.10 12.28
CA ASN A 290 21.71 0.96 13.54
C ASN A 290 22.41 -0.11 14.38
N VAL A 291 22.69 0.21 15.62
CA VAL A 291 23.24 -0.72 16.61
C VAL A 291 22.25 -0.81 17.76
N SER A 292 21.77 -2.01 18.03
CA SER A 292 20.83 -2.28 19.11
C SER A 292 21.40 -3.28 20.09
N ARG A 293 21.13 -3.04 21.38
CA ARG A 293 21.48 -3.96 22.47
C ARG A 293 20.23 -4.29 23.28
N LEU A 294 19.97 -5.57 23.43
CA LEU A 294 18.94 -6.11 24.30
C LEU A 294 19.48 -6.22 25.74
N PHE A 295 18.81 -5.56 26.68
CA PHE A 295 18.96 -5.72 28.12
C PHE A 295 17.82 -6.60 28.63
N HIS A 296 17.74 -6.79 29.95
CA HIS A 296 16.74 -7.67 30.54
C HIS A 296 15.29 -7.21 30.19
N ASP A 297 14.99 -5.93 30.35
CA ASP A 297 13.63 -5.38 30.22
C ASP A 297 13.52 -4.26 29.18
N TRP A 298 14.59 -3.91 28.49
CA TRP A 298 14.59 -2.81 27.52
C TRP A 298 15.65 -3.02 26.43
N ILE A 299 15.45 -2.28 25.33
CA ILE A 299 16.37 -2.26 24.19
C ILE A 299 16.92 -0.85 24.02
N ALA A 300 18.26 -0.72 24.01
CA ALA A 300 18.89 0.52 23.58
C ALA A 300 19.22 0.42 22.08
N THR A 301 18.87 1.46 21.34
CA THR A 301 19.23 1.57 19.92
C THR A 301 19.93 2.90 19.67
N MET A 302 21.08 2.83 19.02
CA MET A 302 21.79 3.97 18.48
C MET A 302 21.72 3.91 16.96
N SER A 303 21.25 5.01 16.36
CA SER A 303 21.11 5.14 14.92
C SER A 303 21.97 6.31 14.42
N ILE A 304 22.76 6.05 13.41
CA ILE A 304 23.50 7.08 12.67
C ILE A 304 23.03 6.99 11.23
N SER A 305 22.54 8.08 10.67
CA SER A 305 22.11 8.13 9.28
C SER A 305 22.59 9.40 8.61
N GLN A 306 22.89 9.27 7.34
CA GLN A 306 23.14 10.35 6.42
C GLN A 306 22.04 10.32 5.37
N ILE A 307 21.35 11.44 5.23
CA ILE A 307 20.37 11.67 4.16
C ILE A 307 21.08 12.52 3.12
N GLY A 308 21.02 12.09 1.85
CA GLY A 308 21.58 12.87 0.75
C GLY A 308 20.77 14.16 0.59
N THR A 309 21.43 15.28 0.84
CA THR A 309 20.84 16.61 0.55
C THR A 309 21.15 16.96 -0.90
N ARG A 310 20.17 17.61 -1.55
CA ARG A 310 20.38 18.27 -2.84
C ARG A 310 21.36 19.43 -2.61
N GLN A 311 22.57 19.37 -3.15
CA GLN A 311 23.39 20.56 -3.34
C GLN A 311 22.79 21.23 -4.58
N ASP A 312 22.04 22.30 -4.36
CA ASP A 312 21.72 23.27 -5.40
C ASP A 312 23.00 24.10 -5.61
N ASP A 313 23.73 23.79 -6.69
CA ASP A 313 24.79 24.69 -7.23
C ASP A 313 24.17 25.77 -8.09
#